data_f458876309367be062b8822668db7d06
#
_entry.id   f458876309367be062b8822668db7d06
#
_cell.length_a   1.000
_cell.length_b   1.000
_cell.length_c   1.000
_cell.angle_alpha   90.00
_cell.angle_beta   90.00
_cell.angle_gamma   90.00
#
_symmetry.space_group_name_H-M   'P 1'
#
loop_
_entity.id
_entity.type
_entity.pdbx_description
1 polymer ?
#
loop_
_entity_poly.entity_id
_entity_poly.type
_entity_poly.pdbx_seq_one_letter_code
_entity_poly.pdbx_strand_id
1 'polypeptide(L)'
;MSDSRIKNSKRNLKSAIILQIINIILPFVVRTLILYKLGEEYQGLNGLFTSILQVLNLTDLGFSSAVVYILYKPIAIGDNDTVCALISYLKRVYRIIGIVILAIGLILLPFLKFLIKGSYPDEVNIYLLYLIYLSNSVISYWLFAYKTALLLAMQRADLTDKISSIIKSSMFIVQAVVLFVFGNYYVYVIFLPIFSIINNLLVQFVSKKYFPQITPHGKISENIKKEITKQVKGVFFNKLSNVCRNTIDTIVISSLVGLTSVAIYNNYFYIFTAIYGVSLTVSNCMQASVGNSIATEGVERNYKNLIKFTFIFSWFTSMCTICLCCLYQPFVKVWMSGNKNLMLSDFNMFLFCTYFYVITSCNIRNLYISGSGLFWELRLSYFMEAAGNIILSFVLGYYFGVTGVLLATIITIVLFNFLSRNRVLFKSYFQRTIKEYYIDHVLYLFVTIVNCILTYTICSLIHIEGMAGLIIKLLICLSIPNALNLLVYFKTKRFKEAFKFIKSVFIRKNKI
;
A
#
# COMPACT_ATOMS: atom_id res chain seq x y z
N MET A 1 3.38 -13.05 -34.71
CA MET A 1 2.55 -12.74 -33.50
C MET A 1 3.33 -12.53 -32.20
N SER A 2 4.50 -13.13 -31.98
CA SER A 2 5.33 -12.94 -30.76
C SER A 2 5.93 -11.53 -30.64
N ASP A 3 6.45 -10.94 -31.72
CA ASP A 3 7.13 -9.64 -31.71
C ASP A 3 6.20 -8.46 -31.38
N SER A 4 4.96 -8.50 -31.85
CA SER A 4 3.97 -7.46 -31.54
C SER A 4 3.55 -7.50 -30.05
N ARG A 5 3.46 -8.69 -29.45
CA ARG A 5 3.16 -8.86 -28.01
C ARG A 5 4.30 -8.36 -27.13
N ILE A 6 5.55 -8.64 -27.50
CA ILE A 6 6.74 -8.18 -26.76
C ILE A 6 6.89 -6.66 -26.87
N LYS A 7 6.70 -6.09 -28.06
CA LYS A 7 6.75 -4.64 -28.30
C LYS A 7 5.63 -3.91 -27.51
N ASN A 8 4.42 -4.45 -27.51
CA ASN A 8 3.29 -3.91 -26.75
C ASN A 8 3.53 -4.03 -25.24
N SER A 9 4.05 -5.15 -24.76
CA SER A 9 4.41 -5.34 -23.33
C SER A 9 5.49 -4.34 -22.88
N LYS A 10 6.55 -4.11 -23.68
CA LYS A 10 7.57 -3.10 -23.37
C LYS A 10 7.00 -1.67 -23.34
N ARG A 11 6.12 -1.33 -24.30
CA ARG A 11 5.46 -0.02 -24.33
C ARG A 11 4.56 0.18 -23.13
N ASN A 12 3.78 -0.83 -22.77
CA ASN A 12 2.89 -0.80 -21.62
C ASN A 12 3.68 -0.69 -20.30
N LEU A 13 4.78 -1.42 -20.17
CA LEU A 13 5.67 -1.32 -19.00
C LEU A 13 6.28 0.08 -18.86
N LYS A 14 6.78 0.66 -19.96
CA LYS A 14 7.32 2.03 -19.95
C LYS A 14 6.25 3.05 -19.52
N SER A 15 5.06 2.95 -20.08
CA SER A 15 3.94 3.83 -19.70
C SER A 15 3.53 3.65 -18.25
N ALA A 16 3.47 2.42 -17.76
CA ALA A 16 3.15 2.12 -16.36
C ALA A 16 4.19 2.70 -15.38
N ILE A 17 5.49 2.60 -15.70
CA ILE A 17 6.56 3.19 -14.89
C ILE A 17 6.45 4.72 -14.86
N ILE A 18 6.24 5.36 -16.01
CA ILE A 18 6.09 6.82 -16.08
C ILE A 18 4.89 7.28 -15.25
N LEU A 19 3.74 6.61 -15.40
CA LEU A 19 2.54 6.93 -14.62
C LEU A 19 2.76 6.71 -13.12
N GLN A 20 3.50 5.67 -12.73
CA GLN A 20 3.86 5.42 -11.32
C GLN A 20 4.74 6.54 -10.76
N ILE A 21 5.73 7.00 -11.51
CA ILE A 21 6.59 8.13 -11.11
C ILE A 21 5.76 9.40 -10.95
N ILE A 22 4.87 9.71 -11.89
CA ILE A 22 3.98 10.86 -11.81
C ILE A 22 3.07 10.78 -10.58
N ASN A 23 2.52 9.60 -10.30
CA ASN A 23 1.66 9.36 -9.13
C ASN A 23 2.41 9.42 -7.78
N ILE A 24 3.74 9.42 -7.78
CA ILE A 24 4.56 9.69 -6.59
C ILE A 24 4.93 11.16 -6.52
N ILE A 25 5.37 11.77 -7.62
CA ILE A 25 5.88 13.14 -7.63
C ILE A 25 4.77 14.17 -7.40
N LEU A 26 3.62 14.05 -8.07
CA LEU A 26 2.55 15.06 -7.97
C LEU A 26 1.96 15.18 -6.55
N PRO A 27 1.60 14.10 -5.84
CA PRO A 27 1.18 14.22 -4.44
C PRO A 27 2.26 14.79 -3.54
N PHE A 28 3.54 14.50 -3.82
CA PHE A 28 4.67 15.09 -3.08
C PHE A 28 4.71 16.61 -3.24
N VAL A 29 4.55 17.12 -4.47
CA VAL A 29 4.50 18.57 -4.74
C VAL A 29 3.31 19.21 -4.02
N VAL A 30 2.11 18.64 -4.12
CA VAL A 30 0.91 19.15 -3.44
C VAL A 30 1.11 19.18 -1.93
N ARG A 31 1.66 18.12 -1.36
CA ARG A 31 1.96 18.02 0.07
C ARG A 31 2.95 19.10 0.52
N THR A 32 3.98 19.33 -0.29
CA THR A 32 4.97 20.38 -0.06
C THR A 32 4.31 21.77 -0.09
N LEU A 33 3.44 22.01 -1.06
CA LEU A 33 2.70 23.29 -1.16
C LEU A 33 1.78 23.52 0.04
N ILE A 34 1.06 22.50 0.52
CA ILE A 34 0.24 22.61 1.74
C ILE A 34 1.13 23.04 2.91
N LEU A 35 2.25 22.34 3.11
CA LEU A 35 3.16 22.61 4.22
C LEU A 35 3.72 24.03 4.19
N TYR A 36 4.20 24.51 3.01
CA TYR A 36 4.84 25.82 2.88
C TYR A 36 3.87 26.99 2.78
N LYS A 37 2.68 26.80 2.22
CA LYS A 37 1.69 27.85 2.02
C LYS A 37 0.68 27.97 3.16
N LEU A 38 0.31 26.85 3.78
CA LEU A 38 -0.75 26.80 4.78
C LEU A 38 -0.23 26.39 6.17
N GLY A 39 0.81 25.57 6.23
CA GLY A 39 1.42 25.09 7.47
C GLY A 39 1.15 23.63 7.80
N GLU A 40 1.83 23.16 8.86
CA GLU A 40 1.79 21.76 9.30
C GLU A 40 0.44 21.32 9.84
N GLU A 41 -0.32 22.19 10.47
CA GLU A 41 -1.65 21.83 11.01
C GLU A 41 -2.63 21.46 9.90
N TYR A 42 -2.64 22.17 8.77
CA TYR A 42 -3.43 21.82 7.59
C TYR A 42 -3.02 20.46 6.99
N GLN A 43 -1.72 20.19 6.98
CA GLN A 43 -1.22 18.90 6.52
C GLN A 43 -1.59 17.78 7.50
N GLY A 44 -1.59 18.06 8.80
CA GLY A 44 -2.08 17.17 9.84
C GLY A 44 -3.56 16.83 9.65
N LEU A 45 -4.41 17.84 9.43
CA LEU A 45 -5.85 17.67 9.15
C LEU A 45 -6.08 16.81 7.89
N ASN A 46 -5.34 17.07 6.81
CA ASN A 46 -5.42 16.25 5.59
C ASN A 46 -5.11 14.77 5.87
N GLY A 47 -4.06 14.51 6.64
CA GLY A 47 -3.68 13.16 7.06
C GLY A 47 -4.74 12.49 7.93
N LEU A 48 -5.25 13.19 8.94
CA LEU A 48 -6.28 12.69 9.85
C LEU A 48 -7.56 12.34 9.09
N PHE A 49 -8.13 13.27 8.32
CA PHE A 49 -9.38 13.03 7.62
C PHE A 49 -9.26 11.94 6.56
N THR A 50 -8.14 11.90 5.83
CA THR A 50 -7.86 10.80 4.90
C THR A 50 -7.82 9.45 5.62
N SER A 51 -7.21 9.37 6.80
CA SER A 51 -7.14 8.15 7.60
C SER A 51 -8.51 7.71 8.14
N ILE A 52 -9.31 8.65 8.65
CA ILE A 52 -10.69 8.38 9.08
C ILE A 52 -11.50 7.79 7.92
N LEU A 53 -11.42 8.40 6.73
CA LEU A 53 -12.16 7.92 5.57
C LEU A 53 -11.68 6.55 5.08
N GLN A 54 -10.38 6.24 5.18
CA GLN A 54 -9.89 4.90 4.87
C GLN A 54 -10.46 3.84 5.82
N VAL A 55 -10.65 4.17 7.11
CA VAL A 55 -11.33 3.30 8.06
C VAL A 55 -12.81 3.13 7.69
N LEU A 56 -13.52 4.21 7.34
CA LEU A 56 -14.91 4.14 6.91
C LEU A 56 -15.07 3.31 5.62
N ASN A 57 -14.11 3.38 4.70
CA ASN A 57 -14.10 2.60 3.45
C ASN A 57 -13.90 1.08 3.68
N LEU A 58 -13.56 0.64 4.91
CA LEU A 58 -13.60 -0.78 5.28
C LEU A 58 -14.99 -1.40 5.10
N THR A 59 -16.05 -0.60 5.10
CA THR A 59 -17.42 -1.07 4.86
C THR A 59 -17.60 -1.76 3.51
N ASP A 60 -16.70 -1.54 2.52
CA ASP A 60 -16.65 -2.31 1.26
C ASP A 60 -16.37 -3.82 1.50
N LEU A 61 -15.74 -4.18 2.63
CA LEU A 61 -15.50 -5.57 3.06
C LEU A 61 -14.92 -6.51 1.99
N GLY A 62 -14.46 -5.99 0.86
CA GLY A 62 -14.00 -6.79 -0.27
C GLY A 62 -15.10 -7.30 -1.22
N PHE A 63 -16.30 -6.76 -1.15
CA PHE A 63 -17.39 -7.11 -2.07
C PHE A 63 -16.99 -6.97 -3.54
N SER A 64 -16.28 -5.90 -3.89
CA SER A 64 -15.76 -5.71 -5.24
C SER A 64 -14.94 -6.91 -5.72
N SER A 65 -13.95 -7.29 -4.94
CA SER A 65 -13.04 -8.40 -5.28
C SER A 65 -13.77 -9.74 -5.36
N ALA A 66 -14.71 -9.99 -4.43
CA ALA A 66 -15.52 -11.20 -4.40
C ALA A 66 -16.42 -11.31 -5.64
N VAL A 67 -17.09 -10.22 -6.01
CA VAL A 67 -17.98 -10.20 -7.20
C VAL A 67 -17.16 -10.32 -8.49
N VAL A 68 -15.99 -9.65 -8.59
CA VAL A 68 -15.09 -9.79 -9.76
C VAL A 68 -14.67 -11.26 -9.94
N TYR A 69 -14.33 -11.95 -8.87
CA TYR A 69 -13.96 -13.36 -8.92
C TYR A 69 -15.10 -14.24 -9.48
N ILE A 70 -16.33 -14.02 -9.00
CA ILE A 70 -17.50 -14.79 -9.44
C ILE A 70 -17.91 -14.45 -10.89
N LEU A 71 -17.66 -13.21 -11.33
CA LEU A 71 -17.96 -12.78 -12.72
C LEU A 71 -17.14 -13.53 -13.77
N TYR A 72 -15.95 -14.05 -13.45
CA TYR A 72 -15.11 -14.72 -14.46
C TYR A 72 -15.79 -15.91 -15.12
N LYS A 73 -16.53 -16.74 -14.36
CA LYS A 73 -17.20 -17.93 -14.90
C LYS A 73 -18.33 -17.58 -15.89
N PRO A 74 -19.35 -16.76 -15.52
CA PRO A 74 -20.39 -16.38 -16.46
C PRO A 74 -19.87 -15.60 -17.67
N ILE A 75 -18.84 -14.77 -17.51
CA ILE A 75 -18.18 -14.10 -18.64
C ILE A 75 -17.56 -15.12 -19.61
N ALA A 76 -16.87 -16.14 -19.09
CA ALA A 76 -16.20 -17.16 -19.91
C ALA A 76 -17.18 -18.01 -20.73
N ILE A 77 -18.39 -18.25 -20.22
CA ILE A 77 -19.43 -19.04 -20.92
C ILE A 77 -20.42 -18.17 -21.70
N GLY A 78 -20.25 -16.83 -21.69
CA GLY A 78 -21.13 -15.90 -22.42
C GLY A 78 -22.51 -15.66 -21.79
N ASP A 79 -22.70 -16.00 -20.50
CA ASP A 79 -23.95 -15.80 -19.76
C ASP A 79 -24.11 -14.33 -19.33
N ASN A 80 -24.56 -13.51 -20.26
CA ASN A 80 -24.75 -12.08 -20.04
C ASN A 80 -25.83 -11.77 -18.99
N ASP A 81 -26.85 -12.62 -18.84
CA ASP A 81 -27.92 -12.41 -17.87
C ASP A 81 -27.40 -12.53 -16.44
N THR A 82 -26.60 -13.55 -16.14
CA THR A 82 -25.93 -13.69 -14.85
C THR A 82 -24.93 -12.55 -14.60
N VAL A 83 -24.19 -12.10 -15.63
CA VAL A 83 -23.30 -10.93 -15.51
C VAL A 83 -24.09 -9.68 -15.16
N CYS A 84 -25.21 -9.39 -15.86
CA CYS A 84 -26.07 -8.26 -15.58
C CYS A 84 -26.67 -8.31 -14.17
N ALA A 85 -27.09 -9.50 -13.70
CA ALA A 85 -27.63 -9.71 -12.36
C ALA A 85 -26.56 -9.45 -11.25
N LEU A 86 -25.32 -9.91 -11.46
CA LEU A 86 -24.20 -9.67 -10.56
C LEU A 86 -23.84 -8.18 -10.48
N ILE A 87 -23.82 -7.48 -11.60
CA ILE A 87 -23.58 -6.03 -11.66
C ILE A 87 -24.74 -5.26 -11.01
N SER A 88 -25.99 -5.71 -11.17
CA SER A 88 -27.17 -5.16 -10.48
C SER A 88 -27.07 -5.36 -8.96
N TYR A 89 -26.63 -6.52 -8.52
CA TYR A 89 -26.39 -6.81 -7.12
C TYR A 89 -25.29 -5.89 -6.54
N LEU A 90 -24.14 -5.78 -7.21
CA LEU A 90 -23.03 -4.93 -6.75
C LEU A 90 -23.44 -3.46 -6.70
N LYS A 91 -24.22 -2.96 -7.66
CA LYS A 91 -24.79 -1.61 -7.64
C LYS A 91 -25.65 -1.37 -6.39
N ARG A 92 -26.46 -2.35 -5.96
CA ARG A 92 -27.28 -2.25 -4.73
C ARG A 92 -26.40 -2.28 -3.49
N VAL A 93 -25.43 -3.20 -3.43
CA VAL A 93 -24.47 -3.28 -2.32
C VAL A 93 -23.72 -1.95 -2.15
N TYR A 94 -23.23 -1.36 -3.23
CA TYR A 94 -22.50 -0.09 -3.17
C TYR A 94 -23.37 1.09 -2.73
N ARG A 95 -24.65 1.12 -3.08
CA ARG A 95 -25.58 2.11 -2.54
C ARG A 95 -25.74 1.97 -1.02
N ILE A 96 -25.88 0.73 -0.54
CA ILE A 96 -25.99 0.46 0.91
C ILE A 96 -24.68 0.87 1.62
N ILE A 97 -23.52 0.49 1.07
CA ILE A 97 -22.22 0.86 1.61
C ILE A 97 -22.09 2.38 1.70
N GLY A 98 -22.46 3.12 0.66
CA GLY A 98 -22.42 4.58 0.69
C GLY A 98 -23.34 5.19 1.75
N ILE A 99 -24.54 4.61 2.00
CA ILE A 99 -25.45 5.02 3.07
C ILE A 99 -24.80 4.74 4.45
N VAL A 100 -24.19 3.57 4.62
CA VAL A 100 -23.51 3.18 5.88
C VAL A 100 -22.33 4.10 6.17
N ILE A 101 -21.50 4.40 5.14
CA ILE A 101 -20.38 5.36 5.26
C ILE A 101 -20.91 6.75 5.67
N LEU A 102 -21.97 7.22 5.03
CA LEU A 102 -22.59 8.50 5.36
C LEU A 102 -23.10 8.50 6.79
N ALA A 103 -23.86 7.47 7.20
CA ALA A 103 -24.42 7.38 8.55
C ALA A 103 -23.32 7.33 9.62
N ILE A 104 -22.33 6.45 9.48
CA ILE A 104 -21.22 6.37 10.45
C ILE A 104 -20.41 7.68 10.43
N GLY A 105 -20.17 8.25 9.24
CA GLY A 105 -19.47 9.52 9.10
C GLY A 105 -20.19 10.67 9.81
N LEU A 106 -21.52 10.76 9.72
CA LEU A 106 -22.31 11.76 10.43
C LEU A 106 -22.31 11.52 11.95
N ILE A 107 -22.35 10.27 12.40
CA ILE A 107 -22.22 9.92 13.82
C ILE A 107 -20.86 10.35 14.39
N LEU A 108 -19.80 10.31 13.57
CA LEU A 108 -18.46 10.75 14.00
C LEU A 108 -18.32 12.28 14.12
N LEU A 109 -19.18 13.08 13.49
CA LEU A 109 -19.10 14.55 13.51
C LEU A 109 -18.91 15.15 14.93
N PRO A 110 -19.75 14.85 15.94
CA PRO A 110 -19.58 15.42 17.27
C PRO A 110 -18.28 14.98 17.96
N PHE A 111 -17.69 13.86 17.53
CA PHE A 111 -16.48 13.31 18.11
C PHE A 111 -15.19 13.82 17.46
N LEU A 112 -15.24 14.62 16.37
CA LEU A 112 -14.05 15.09 15.65
C LEU A 112 -13.09 15.87 16.55
N LYS A 113 -13.60 16.69 17.47
CA LYS A 113 -12.77 17.44 18.42
C LYS A 113 -11.96 16.52 19.35
N PHE A 114 -12.48 15.34 19.72
CA PHE A 114 -11.77 14.38 20.55
C PHE A 114 -10.62 13.66 19.79
N LEU A 115 -10.67 13.70 18.45
CA LEU A 115 -9.64 13.12 17.61
C LEU A 115 -8.50 14.11 17.31
N ILE A 116 -8.60 15.34 17.80
CA ILE A 116 -7.60 16.40 17.59
C ILE A 116 -7.15 16.90 18.96
N LYS A 117 -5.89 16.64 19.32
CA LYS A 117 -5.28 17.20 20.53
C LYS A 117 -4.63 18.54 20.21
N GLY A 118 -4.89 19.54 21.02
CA GLY A 118 -4.36 20.88 20.86
C GLY A 118 -5.18 21.75 19.92
N SER A 119 -4.52 22.72 19.28
CA SER A 119 -5.12 23.66 18.35
C SER A 119 -5.23 23.11 16.93
N TYR A 120 -6.12 23.67 16.17
CA TYR A 120 -6.21 23.60 14.72
C TYR A 120 -6.40 25.01 14.18
N PRO A 121 -6.15 25.30 12.90
CA PRO A 121 -6.24 26.66 12.37
C PRO A 121 -7.60 27.30 12.63
N ASP A 122 -7.64 28.48 13.24
CA ASP A 122 -8.88 29.18 13.63
C ASP A 122 -9.81 29.47 12.46
N GLU A 123 -9.24 29.64 11.26
CA GLU A 123 -9.97 29.88 10.01
C GLU A 123 -10.71 28.64 9.49
N VAL A 124 -10.45 27.46 10.08
CA VAL A 124 -10.99 26.19 9.59
C VAL A 124 -12.18 25.73 10.42
N ASN A 125 -13.35 25.65 9.79
CA ASN A 125 -14.46 24.89 10.33
C ASN A 125 -14.23 23.40 10.06
N ILE A 126 -13.74 22.66 11.07
CA ILE A 126 -13.42 21.23 10.96
C ILE A 126 -14.60 20.37 10.53
N TYR A 127 -15.82 20.74 10.90
CA TYR A 127 -17.04 20.01 10.54
C TYR A 127 -17.35 20.14 9.05
N LEU A 128 -17.30 21.38 8.51
CA LEU A 128 -17.50 21.62 7.07
C LEU A 128 -16.42 20.92 6.25
N LEU A 129 -15.17 21.04 6.69
CA LEU A 129 -14.05 20.41 6.03
C LEU A 129 -14.22 18.88 5.99
N TYR A 130 -14.54 18.27 7.13
CA TYR A 130 -14.80 16.83 7.22
C TYR A 130 -15.95 16.39 6.31
N LEU A 131 -17.04 17.16 6.22
CA LEU A 131 -18.16 16.87 5.33
C LEU A 131 -17.77 16.86 3.86
N ILE A 132 -16.84 17.72 3.43
CA ILE A 132 -16.30 17.69 2.05
C ILE A 132 -15.53 16.39 1.82
N TYR A 133 -14.69 15.98 2.76
CA TYR A 133 -13.98 14.71 2.70
C TYR A 133 -14.93 13.51 2.72
N LEU A 134 -15.95 13.52 3.59
CA LEU A 134 -16.97 12.48 3.67
C LEU A 134 -17.77 12.37 2.36
N SER A 135 -18.15 13.50 1.77
CA SER A 135 -18.86 13.54 0.49
C SER A 135 -18.07 12.87 -0.63
N ASN A 136 -16.74 13.06 -0.68
CA ASN A 136 -15.88 12.39 -1.63
C ASN A 136 -15.97 10.85 -1.49
N SER A 137 -15.94 10.32 -0.27
CA SER A 137 -16.07 8.88 -0.04
C SER A 137 -17.44 8.36 -0.44
N VAL A 138 -18.52 9.02 -0.05
CA VAL A 138 -19.90 8.61 -0.39
C VAL A 138 -20.12 8.61 -1.91
N ILE A 139 -19.72 9.69 -2.58
CA ILE A 139 -19.82 9.86 -4.03
C ILE A 139 -19.04 8.75 -4.76
N SER A 140 -17.88 8.37 -4.24
CA SER A 140 -17.05 7.33 -4.86
C SER A 140 -17.77 5.98 -4.95
N TYR A 141 -18.71 5.68 -4.02
CA TYR A 141 -19.52 4.46 -4.07
C TYR A 141 -20.84 4.62 -4.85
N TRP A 142 -21.49 5.78 -4.73
CA TRP A 142 -22.81 5.98 -5.35
C TRP A 142 -22.77 6.16 -6.86
N LEU A 143 -21.72 6.79 -7.38
CA LEU A 143 -21.60 7.10 -8.80
C LEU A 143 -20.81 6.02 -9.55
N PHE A 144 -21.52 5.03 -10.10
CA PHE A 144 -21.01 4.08 -11.09
C PHE A 144 -19.76 3.25 -10.69
N ALA A 145 -19.34 3.24 -9.43
CA ALA A 145 -18.16 2.48 -8.98
C ALA A 145 -18.24 0.97 -9.33
N TYR A 146 -19.42 0.39 -9.38
CA TYR A 146 -19.65 -0.98 -9.80
C TYR A 146 -19.19 -1.27 -11.26
N LYS A 147 -19.05 -0.25 -12.10
CA LYS A 147 -18.54 -0.39 -13.47
C LYS A 147 -17.03 -0.64 -13.51
N THR A 148 -16.29 -0.18 -12.51
CA THR A 148 -14.88 -0.55 -12.34
C THR A 148 -14.73 -2.07 -12.15
N ALA A 149 -15.58 -2.69 -11.33
CA ALA A 149 -15.58 -4.14 -11.13
C ALA A 149 -15.90 -4.90 -12.44
N LEU A 150 -16.83 -4.39 -13.26
CA LEU A 150 -17.11 -4.96 -14.58
C LEU A 150 -15.87 -4.91 -15.49
N LEU A 151 -15.21 -3.76 -15.63
CA LEU A 151 -14.02 -3.63 -16.46
C LEU A 151 -12.88 -4.54 -15.98
N LEU A 152 -12.67 -4.68 -14.67
CA LEU A 152 -11.70 -5.60 -14.09
C LEU A 152 -12.04 -7.06 -14.44
N ALA A 153 -13.32 -7.47 -14.29
CA ALA A 153 -13.77 -8.82 -14.61
C ALA A 153 -13.62 -9.13 -16.11
N MET A 154 -13.83 -8.14 -16.98
CA MET A 154 -13.62 -8.23 -18.44
C MET A 154 -12.13 -8.16 -18.83
N GLN A 155 -11.20 -8.25 -17.87
CA GLN A 155 -9.74 -8.16 -18.06
C GLN A 155 -9.28 -6.84 -18.73
N ARG A 156 -10.04 -5.75 -18.54
CA ARG A 156 -9.75 -4.41 -19.05
C ARG A 156 -9.33 -3.44 -17.92
N ALA A 157 -8.49 -3.94 -16.99
CA ALA A 157 -7.86 -3.11 -15.98
C ALA A 157 -7.04 -1.95 -16.58
N ASP A 158 -6.50 -2.14 -17.80
CA ASP A 158 -5.79 -1.13 -18.56
C ASP A 158 -6.59 0.17 -18.72
N LEU A 159 -7.90 0.06 -18.95
CA LEU A 159 -8.77 1.22 -19.11
C LEU A 159 -9.02 1.95 -17.79
N THR A 160 -9.33 1.21 -16.73
CA THR A 160 -9.56 1.79 -15.40
C THR A 160 -8.31 2.47 -14.86
N ASP A 161 -7.15 1.81 -14.98
CA ASP A 161 -5.87 2.33 -14.49
C ASP A 161 -5.45 3.59 -15.26
N LYS A 162 -5.63 3.59 -16.59
CA LYS A 162 -5.34 4.75 -17.42
C LYS A 162 -6.23 5.95 -17.08
N ILE A 163 -7.55 5.74 -16.96
CA ILE A 163 -8.49 6.79 -16.57
C ILE A 163 -8.12 7.34 -15.20
N SER A 164 -8.01 6.48 -14.20
CA SER A 164 -7.69 6.88 -12.82
C SER A 164 -6.36 7.61 -12.71
N SER A 165 -5.33 7.17 -13.44
CA SER A 165 -4.03 7.84 -13.44
C SER A 165 -4.09 9.24 -14.05
N ILE A 166 -4.77 9.40 -15.20
CA ILE A 166 -4.92 10.71 -15.84
C ILE A 166 -5.71 11.66 -14.94
N ILE A 167 -6.85 11.19 -14.41
CA ILE A 167 -7.72 12.02 -13.56
C ILE A 167 -7.02 12.42 -12.26
N LYS A 168 -6.32 11.50 -11.59
CA LYS A 168 -5.53 11.82 -10.39
C LYS A 168 -4.42 12.80 -10.68
N SER A 169 -3.69 12.63 -11.78
CA SER A 169 -2.63 13.56 -12.17
C SER A 169 -3.19 14.95 -12.45
N SER A 170 -4.29 15.05 -13.20
CA SER A 170 -4.98 16.32 -13.45
C SER A 170 -5.47 16.97 -12.15
N MET A 171 -6.04 16.18 -11.23
CA MET A 171 -6.46 16.66 -9.91
C MET A 171 -5.29 17.29 -9.15
N PHE A 172 -4.17 16.59 -9.04
CA PHE A 172 -3.00 17.09 -8.32
C PHE A 172 -2.41 18.35 -8.96
N ILE A 173 -2.40 18.43 -10.29
CA ILE A 173 -1.96 19.64 -10.99
C ILE A 173 -2.89 20.81 -10.66
N VAL A 174 -4.22 20.63 -10.77
CA VAL A 174 -5.19 21.68 -10.42
C VAL A 174 -5.07 22.07 -8.95
N GLN A 175 -4.95 21.12 -8.05
CA GLN A 175 -4.75 21.35 -6.62
C GLN A 175 -3.46 22.14 -6.34
N ALA A 176 -2.36 21.82 -7.04
CA ALA A 176 -1.10 22.54 -6.90
C ALA A 176 -1.23 23.99 -7.37
N VAL A 177 -1.88 24.23 -8.51
CA VAL A 177 -2.13 25.59 -9.03
C VAL A 177 -3.02 26.38 -8.06
N VAL A 178 -4.10 25.77 -7.57
CA VAL A 178 -5.02 26.42 -6.63
C VAL A 178 -4.34 26.79 -5.31
N LEU A 179 -3.52 25.91 -4.76
CA LEU A 179 -2.75 26.19 -3.54
C LEU A 179 -1.73 27.30 -3.79
N PHE A 180 -1.08 27.31 -4.95
CA PHE A 180 -0.09 28.31 -5.28
C PHE A 180 -0.70 29.71 -5.47
N VAL A 181 -1.86 29.79 -6.17
CA VAL A 181 -2.51 31.06 -6.53
C VAL A 181 -3.39 31.61 -5.41
N PHE A 182 -4.24 30.75 -4.83
CA PHE A 182 -5.26 31.22 -3.87
C PHE A 182 -4.87 30.98 -2.40
N GLY A 183 -3.98 29.98 -2.11
CA GLY A 183 -3.61 29.64 -0.73
C GLY A 183 -4.80 29.22 0.14
N ASN A 184 -5.90 28.75 -0.44
CA ASN A 184 -7.12 28.40 0.29
C ASN A 184 -7.34 26.90 0.37
N TYR A 185 -7.41 26.39 1.60
CA TYR A 185 -7.52 24.95 1.84
C TYR A 185 -8.88 24.36 1.43
N TYR A 186 -9.99 25.10 1.60
CA TYR A 186 -11.31 24.62 1.17
C TYR A 186 -11.38 24.43 -0.34
N VAL A 187 -10.83 25.40 -1.10
CA VAL A 187 -10.77 25.31 -2.56
C VAL A 187 -9.93 24.10 -2.98
N TYR A 188 -8.82 23.82 -2.27
CA TYR A 188 -8.03 22.62 -2.51
C TYR A 188 -8.84 21.32 -2.28
N VAL A 189 -9.57 21.22 -1.17
CA VAL A 189 -10.28 19.98 -0.77
C VAL A 189 -11.50 19.73 -1.66
N ILE A 190 -12.21 20.76 -2.13
CA ILE A 190 -13.41 20.60 -2.96
C ILE A 190 -13.12 19.87 -4.29
N PHE A 191 -11.89 19.92 -4.79
CA PHE A 191 -11.50 19.17 -5.98
C PHE A 191 -11.48 17.65 -5.77
N LEU A 192 -11.41 17.15 -4.54
CA LEU A 192 -11.49 15.70 -4.26
C LEU A 192 -12.81 15.10 -4.76
N PRO A 193 -14.01 15.56 -4.29
CA PRO A 193 -15.27 15.04 -4.78
C PRO A 193 -15.52 15.35 -6.27
N ILE A 194 -15.10 16.53 -6.78
CA ILE A 194 -15.28 16.89 -8.19
C ILE A 194 -14.54 15.89 -9.09
N PHE A 195 -13.27 15.65 -8.85
CA PHE A 195 -12.49 14.70 -9.66
C PHE A 195 -12.91 13.25 -9.46
N SER A 196 -13.44 12.89 -8.29
CA SER A 196 -14.08 11.60 -8.06
C SER A 196 -15.32 11.40 -8.96
N ILE A 197 -16.17 12.43 -9.08
CA ILE A 197 -17.32 12.44 -10.00
C ILE A 197 -16.85 12.24 -11.45
N ILE A 198 -15.88 13.05 -11.89
CA ILE A 198 -15.34 12.98 -13.26
C ILE A 198 -14.77 11.59 -13.56
N ASN A 199 -13.98 11.02 -12.63
CA ASN A 199 -13.43 9.67 -12.78
C ASN A 199 -14.53 8.64 -12.99
N ASN A 200 -15.56 8.65 -12.15
CA ASN A 200 -16.63 7.66 -12.19
C ASN A 200 -17.52 7.82 -13.42
N LEU A 201 -17.77 9.05 -13.89
CA LEU A 201 -18.48 9.31 -15.14
C LEU A 201 -17.68 8.82 -16.35
N LEU A 202 -16.37 9.03 -16.40
CA LEU A 202 -15.53 8.51 -17.47
C LEU A 202 -15.48 6.99 -17.49
N VAL A 203 -15.36 6.35 -16.33
CA VAL A 203 -15.44 4.88 -16.20
C VAL A 203 -16.79 4.37 -16.71
N GLN A 204 -17.90 5.04 -16.37
CA GLN A 204 -19.24 4.71 -16.88
C GLN A 204 -19.32 4.85 -18.39
N PHE A 205 -18.84 5.96 -18.95
CA PHE A 205 -18.86 6.21 -20.39
C PHE A 205 -18.05 5.14 -21.14
N VAL A 206 -16.83 4.87 -20.70
CA VAL A 206 -15.95 3.85 -21.30
C VAL A 206 -16.57 2.45 -21.16
N SER A 207 -17.09 2.11 -19.98
CA SER A 207 -17.77 0.83 -19.77
C SER A 207 -18.96 0.64 -20.72
N LYS A 208 -19.80 1.68 -20.91
CA LYS A 208 -20.94 1.64 -21.83
C LYS A 208 -20.50 1.51 -23.30
N LYS A 209 -19.39 2.18 -23.67
CA LYS A 209 -18.83 2.11 -25.04
C LYS A 209 -18.32 0.72 -25.39
N TYR A 210 -17.60 0.05 -24.47
CA TYR A 210 -16.99 -1.26 -24.74
C TYR A 210 -17.93 -2.45 -24.47
N PHE A 211 -18.87 -2.28 -23.53
CA PHE A 211 -19.80 -3.35 -23.12
C PHE A 211 -21.24 -2.82 -23.02
N PRO A 212 -21.82 -2.36 -24.15
CA PRO A 212 -23.16 -1.75 -24.18
C PRO A 212 -24.26 -2.73 -23.74
N GLN A 213 -24.06 -4.03 -24.00
CA GLN A 213 -25.00 -5.11 -23.67
C GLN A 213 -25.08 -5.38 -22.15
N ILE A 214 -24.09 -4.99 -21.37
CA ILE A 214 -24.08 -5.27 -19.92
C ILE A 214 -24.70 -4.09 -19.16
N THR A 215 -26.01 -4.24 -18.90
CA THR A 215 -26.80 -3.30 -18.09
C THR A 215 -27.19 -3.91 -16.75
N PRO A 216 -27.25 -3.12 -15.65
CA PRO A 216 -27.62 -3.66 -14.34
C PRO A 216 -29.10 -4.03 -14.27
N HIS A 217 -29.45 -5.31 -14.46
CA HIS A 217 -30.80 -5.85 -14.30
C HIS A 217 -30.77 -7.28 -13.74
N GLY A 218 -31.92 -7.84 -13.41
CA GLY A 218 -32.01 -9.20 -12.87
C GLY A 218 -31.69 -9.32 -11.36
N LYS A 219 -31.81 -10.56 -10.87
CA LYS A 219 -31.51 -10.97 -9.49
C LYS A 219 -30.59 -12.17 -9.51
N ILE A 220 -29.62 -12.20 -8.61
CA ILE A 220 -28.74 -13.37 -8.42
C ILE A 220 -29.44 -14.45 -7.61
N SER A 221 -29.06 -15.71 -7.85
CA SER A 221 -29.54 -16.85 -7.06
C SER A 221 -28.99 -16.82 -5.63
N GLU A 222 -29.68 -17.50 -4.71
CA GLU A 222 -29.22 -17.61 -3.32
C GLU A 222 -27.87 -18.35 -3.19
N ASN A 223 -27.60 -19.30 -4.10
CA ASN A 223 -26.30 -19.99 -4.12
C ASN A 223 -25.16 -19.03 -4.42
N ILE A 224 -25.33 -18.13 -5.41
CA ILE A 224 -24.34 -17.10 -5.76
C ILE A 224 -24.15 -16.13 -4.57
N LYS A 225 -25.22 -15.73 -3.89
CA LYS A 225 -25.10 -14.87 -2.68
C LYS A 225 -24.28 -15.54 -1.58
N LYS A 226 -24.53 -16.83 -1.32
CA LYS A 226 -23.77 -17.61 -0.34
C LYS A 226 -22.27 -17.67 -0.71
N GLU A 227 -21.97 -17.85 -1.99
CA GLU A 227 -20.60 -17.88 -2.49
C GLU A 227 -19.90 -16.51 -2.33
N ILE A 228 -20.57 -15.40 -2.69
CA ILE A 228 -20.08 -14.04 -2.46
C ILE A 228 -19.77 -13.85 -0.96
N THR A 229 -20.72 -14.20 -0.08
CA THR A 229 -20.56 -14.03 1.37
C THR A 229 -19.38 -14.84 1.91
N LYS A 230 -19.15 -16.06 1.41
CA LYS A 230 -17.99 -16.90 1.76
C LYS A 230 -16.69 -16.23 1.35
N GLN A 231 -16.59 -15.69 0.12
CA GLN A 231 -15.41 -14.98 -0.37
C GLN A 231 -15.15 -13.69 0.42
N VAL A 232 -16.19 -12.89 0.68
CA VAL A 232 -16.09 -11.66 1.49
C VAL A 232 -15.54 -11.95 2.87
N LYS A 233 -16.08 -12.97 3.57
CA LYS A 233 -15.59 -13.37 4.91
C LYS A 233 -14.11 -13.76 4.90
N GLY A 234 -13.64 -14.44 3.84
CA GLY A 234 -12.23 -14.83 3.71
C GLY A 234 -11.28 -13.62 3.58
N VAL A 235 -11.69 -12.59 2.84
CA VAL A 235 -10.84 -11.43 2.55
C VAL A 235 -10.97 -10.31 3.60
N PHE A 236 -12.09 -10.26 4.31
CA PHE A 236 -12.41 -9.20 5.28
C PHE A 236 -11.31 -8.97 6.31
N PHE A 237 -10.89 -10.02 7.02
CA PHE A 237 -9.89 -9.90 8.08
C PHE A 237 -8.53 -9.41 7.56
N ASN A 238 -8.15 -9.81 6.33
CA ASN A 238 -6.94 -9.33 5.69
C ASN A 238 -7.04 -7.83 5.38
N LYS A 239 -8.17 -7.37 4.81
CA LYS A 239 -8.41 -5.93 4.58
C LYS A 239 -8.42 -5.14 5.88
N LEU A 240 -9.08 -5.64 6.92
CA LEU A 240 -9.12 -5.03 8.25
C LEU A 240 -7.71 -4.81 8.79
N SER A 241 -6.89 -5.86 8.82
CA SER A 241 -5.49 -5.78 9.28
C SER A 241 -4.68 -4.74 8.49
N ASN A 242 -4.81 -4.72 7.16
CA ASN A 242 -4.09 -3.78 6.31
C ASN A 242 -4.52 -2.32 6.53
N VAL A 243 -5.82 -2.06 6.65
CA VAL A 243 -6.32 -0.70 6.90
C VAL A 243 -5.91 -0.23 8.29
N CYS A 244 -6.13 -1.03 9.34
CA CYS A 244 -5.71 -0.66 10.69
C CYS A 244 -4.23 -0.28 10.74
N ARG A 245 -3.35 -1.10 10.20
CA ARG A 245 -1.91 -0.82 10.16
C ARG A 245 -1.55 0.49 9.44
N ASN A 246 -2.28 0.86 8.39
CA ASN A 246 -1.95 2.04 7.57
C ASN A 246 -2.60 3.34 8.06
N THR A 247 -3.60 3.27 8.93
CA THR A 247 -4.42 4.44 9.27
C THR A 247 -4.53 4.74 10.76
N ILE A 248 -4.52 3.71 11.61
CA ILE A 248 -4.70 3.88 13.06
C ILE A 248 -3.60 4.75 13.65
N ASP A 249 -2.36 4.59 13.22
CA ASP A 249 -1.23 5.37 13.71
C ASP A 249 -1.50 6.87 13.59
N THR A 250 -2.00 7.34 12.44
CA THR A 250 -2.33 8.75 12.21
C THR A 250 -3.44 9.24 13.13
N ILE A 251 -4.49 8.44 13.35
CA ILE A 251 -5.61 8.79 14.22
C ILE A 251 -5.17 8.87 15.68
N VAL A 252 -4.37 7.90 16.14
CA VAL A 252 -3.83 7.85 17.51
C VAL A 252 -2.88 9.02 17.76
N ILE A 253 -1.97 9.32 16.83
CA ILE A 253 -1.05 10.47 16.94
C ILE A 253 -1.84 11.77 17.01
N SER A 254 -2.89 11.94 16.19
CA SER A 254 -3.73 13.13 16.23
C SER A 254 -4.41 13.30 17.59
N SER A 255 -4.97 12.23 18.14
CA SER A 255 -5.74 12.28 19.39
C SER A 255 -4.88 12.38 20.65
N LEU A 256 -3.63 11.88 20.62
CA LEU A 256 -2.75 11.85 21.79
C LEU A 256 -1.63 12.88 21.76
N VAL A 257 -1.15 13.25 20.58
CA VAL A 257 0.03 14.12 20.42
C VAL A 257 -0.34 15.46 19.75
N GLY A 258 -1.05 15.43 18.62
CA GLY A 258 -1.53 16.63 17.91
C GLY A 258 -1.24 16.63 16.41
N LEU A 259 -1.79 17.63 15.70
CA LEU A 259 -1.78 17.72 14.24
C LEU A 259 -0.37 17.93 13.64
N THR A 260 0.47 18.73 14.27
CA THR A 260 1.86 18.92 13.83
C THR A 260 2.62 17.59 13.81
N SER A 261 2.45 16.77 14.85
CA SER A 261 3.05 15.43 14.92
C SER A 261 2.50 14.49 13.84
N VAL A 262 1.22 14.61 13.52
CA VAL A 262 0.61 13.89 12.37
C VAL A 262 1.25 14.31 11.06
N ALA A 263 1.47 15.61 10.85
CA ALA A 263 2.11 16.11 9.64
C ALA A 263 3.52 15.55 9.47
N ILE A 264 4.32 15.63 10.56
CA ILE A 264 5.70 15.11 10.59
C ILE A 264 5.71 13.61 10.32
N TYR A 265 4.94 12.81 11.10
CA TYR A 265 4.82 11.37 10.92
C TYR A 265 4.45 11.01 9.48
N ASN A 266 3.43 11.66 8.92
CA ASN A 266 2.94 11.39 7.58
C ASN A 266 3.94 11.79 6.48
N ASN A 267 4.88 12.73 6.73
CA ASN A 267 5.96 13.03 5.79
C ASN A 267 6.94 11.88 5.67
N TYR A 268 7.33 11.28 6.79
CA TYR A 268 8.16 10.07 6.80
C TYR A 268 7.39 8.87 6.24
N PHE A 269 6.15 8.68 6.65
CA PHE A 269 5.31 7.60 6.16
C PHE A 269 5.06 7.68 4.64
N TYR A 270 5.03 8.88 4.06
CA TYR A 270 4.91 9.06 2.62
C TYR A 270 6.13 8.52 1.86
N ILE A 271 7.33 8.84 2.32
CA ILE A 271 8.58 8.31 1.75
C ILE A 271 8.62 6.77 1.90
N PHE A 272 8.26 6.28 3.09
CA PHE A 272 8.13 4.87 3.38
C PHE A 272 7.19 4.17 2.38
N THR A 273 5.97 4.68 2.20
CA THR A 273 4.97 4.08 1.30
C THR A 273 5.38 4.13 -0.17
N ALA A 274 6.11 5.15 -0.60
CA ALA A 274 6.65 5.25 -1.95
C ALA A 274 7.64 4.11 -2.25
N ILE A 275 8.60 3.87 -1.35
CA ILE A 275 9.60 2.81 -1.50
C ILE A 275 8.97 1.42 -1.29
N TYR A 276 8.06 1.29 -0.33
CA TYR A 276 7.29 0.07 -0.10
C TYR A 276 6.43 -0.30 -1.32
N GLY A 277 5.84 0.68 -2.01
CA GLY A 277 5.10 0.50 -3.25
C GLY A 277 5.96 -0.10 -4.37
N VAL A 278 7.22 0.33 -4.50
CA VAL A 278 8.18 -0.30 -5.44
C VAL A 278 8.43 -1.77 -5.05
N SER A 279 8.62 -2.04 -3.76
CA SER A 279 8.81 -3.40 -3.23
C SER A 279 7.60 -4.30 -3.51
N LEU A 280 6.38 -3.79 -3.32
CA LEU A 280 5.14 -4.50 -3.67
C LEU A 280 5.04 -4.76 -5.17
N THR A 281 5.39 -3.80 -6.01
CA THR A 281 5.36 -3.98 -7.47
C THR A 281 6.29 -5.10 -7.91
N VAL A 282 7.50 -5.16 -7.37
CA VAL A 282 8.46 -6.24 -7.65
C VAL A 282 7.90 -7.61 -7.22
N SER A 283 7.34 -7.70 -6.02
CA SER A 283 6.75 -8.97 -5.54
C SER A 283 5.50 -9.37 -6.34
N ASN A 284 4.61 -8.43 -6.65
CA ASN A 284 3.37 -8.71 -7.41
C ASN A 284 3.64 -9.20 -8.84
N CYS A 285 4.75 -8.80 -9.47
CA CYS A 285 5.17 -9.37 -10.76
C CYS A 285 5.42 -10.88 -10.69
N MET A 286 5.71 -11.42 -9.50
CA MET A 286 5.94 -12.85 -9.29
C MET A 286 4.65 -13.61 -8.94
N GLN A 287 3.55 -12.92 -8.62
CA GLN A 287 2.32 -13.53 -8.09
C GLN A 287 1.72 -14.58 -9.04
N ALA A 288 1.61 -14.26 -10.33
CA ALA A 288 1.08 -15.19 -11.32
C ALA A 288 1.97 -16.44 -11.48
N SER A 289 3.28 -16.26 -11.45
CA SER A 289 4.24 -17.38 -11.54
C SER A 289 4.19 -18.27 -10.32
N VAL A 290 4.11 -17.69 -9.11
CA VAL A 290 3.98 -18.44 -7.85
C VAL A 290 2.63 -19.16 -7.80
N GLY A 291 1.53 -18.51 -8.17
CA GLY A 291 0.20 -19.13 -8.23
C GLY A 291 0.16 -20.34 -9.18
N ASN A 292 0.74 -20.21 -10.37
CA ASN A 292 0.85 -21.31 -11.32
C ASN A 292 1.72 -22.46 -10.76
N SER A 293 2.86 -22.13 -10.15
CA SER A 293 3.74 -23.13 -9.53
C SER A 293 3.03 -23.90 -8.41
N ILE A 294 2.19 -23.22 -7.60
CA ILE A 294 1.37 -23.86 -6.56
C ILE A 294 0.35 -24.84 -7.18
N ALA A 295 -0.24 -24.49 -8.32
CA ALA A 295 -1.24 -25.30 -8.98
C ALA A 295 -0.66 -26.50 -9.76
N THR A 296 0.56 -26.38 -10.29
CA THR A 296 1.13 -27.36 -11.25
C THR A 296 2.35 -28.11 -10.73
N GLU A 297 3.02 -27.60 -9.68
CA GLU A 297 4.26 -28.19 -9.17
C GLU A 297 4.06 -28.74 -7.74
N GLY A 298 4.88 -29.72 -7.36
CA GLY A 298 4.84 -30.31 -6.02
C GLY A 298 5.28 -29.31 -4.92
N VAL A 299 4.82 -29.55 -3.70
CA VAL A 299 5.10 -28.72 -2.51
C VAL A 299 6.61 -28.56 -2.27
N GLU A 300 7.41 -29.61 -2.51
CA GLU A 300 8.87 -29.59 -2.39
C GLU A 300 9.53 -28.53 -3.28
N ARG A 301 9.10 -28.45 -4.53
CA ARG A 301 9.61 -27.47 -5.49
C ARG A 301 9.19 -26.05 -5.13
N ASN A 302 7.95 -25.90 -4.66
CA ASN A 302 7.44 -24.64 -4.15
C ASN A 302 8.22 -24.17 -2.92
N TYR A 303 8.61 -25.07 -2.02
CA TYR A 303 9.46 -24.74 -0.87
C TYR A 303 10.84 -24.23 -1.31
N LYS A 304 11.51 -24.95 -2.23
CA LYS A 304 12.81 -24.50 -2.79
C LYS A 304 12.70 -23.13 -3.46
N ASN A 305 11.60 -22.89 -4.16
CA ASN A 305 11.33 -21.60 -4.78
C ASN A 305 11.07 -20.49 -3.72
N LEU A 306 10.31 -20.79 -2.65
CA LEU A 306 10.12 -19.86 -1.52
C LEU A 306 11.46 -19.41 -0.95
N ILE A 307 12.35 -20.36 -0.60
CA ILE A 307 13.65 -20.05 -0.02
C ILE A 307 14.51 -19.22 -0.97
N LYS A 308 14.57 -19.61 -2.24
CA LYS A 308 15.33 -18.86 -3.28
C LYS A 308 14.81 -17.44 -3.47
N PHE A 309 13.50 -17.25 -3.58
CA PHE A 309 12.90 -15.92 -3.76
C PHE A 309 13.00 -15.08 -2.49
N THR A 310 12.89 -15.69 -1.32
CA THR A 310 13.14 -15.02 -0.03
C THR A 310 14.57 -14.49 0.03
N PHE A 311 15.58 -15.24 -0.40
CA PHE A 311 16.97 -14.79 -0.45
C PHE A 311 17.13 -13.58 -1.38
N ILE A 312 16.63 -13.65 -2.62
CA ILE A 312 16.71 -12.56 -3.60
C ILE A 312 16.04 -11.29 -3.04
N PHE A 313 14.86 -11.49 -2.44
CA PHE A 313 14.06 -10.38 -1.91
C PHE A 313 14.64 -9.80 -0.62
N SER A 314 15.30 -10.60 0.22
CA SER A 314 16.03 -10.13 1.39
C SER A 314 17.19 -9.24 1.03
N TRP A 315 17.90 -9.52 -0.05
CA TRP A 315 18.95 -8.65 -0.58
C TRP A 315 18.39 -7.27 -0.98
N PHE A 316 17.30 -7.28 -1.74
CA PHE A 316 16.59 -6.06 -2.13
C PHE A 316 16.08 -5.27 -0.92
N THR A 317 15.44 -5.96 0.05
CA THR A 317 14.95 -5.38 1.30
C THR A 317 16.08 -4.74 2.11
N SER A 318 17.21 -5.45 2.25
CA SER A 318 18.40 -4.94 2.94
C SER A 318 18.91 -3.65 2.30
N MET A 319 19.08 -3.64 0.97
CA MET A 319 19.52 -2.45 0.24
C MET A 319 18.58 -1.26 0.46
N CYS A 320 17.25 -1.45 0.31
CA CYS A 320 16.28 -0.38 0.51
C CYS A 320 16.27 0.13 1.96
N THR A 321 16.39 -0.77 2.94
CA THR A 321 16.44 -0.41 4.37
C THR A 321 17.67 0.43 4.67
N ILE A 322 18.85 0.06 4.16
CA ILE A 322 20.10 0.81 4.35
C ILE A 322 20.01 2.18 3.67
N CYS A 323 19.46 2.25 2.45
CA CYS A 323 19.19 3.52 1.79
C CYS A 323 18.27 4.42 2.64
N LEU A 324 17.21 3.87 3.22
CA LEU A 324 16.34 4.61 4.13
C LEU A 324 17.11 5.11 5.36
N CYS A 325 17.86 4.25 6.05
CA CYS A 325 18.63 4.63 7.23
C CYS A 325 19.61 5.78 6.95
N CYS A 326 20.29 5.75 5.80
CA CYS A 326 21.31 6.75 5.48
C CYS A 326 20.75 8.04 4.86
N LEU A 327 19.61 7.96 4.18
CA LEU A 327 19.10 9.07 3.37
C LEU A 327 17.86 9.76 3.97
N TYR A 328 17.14 9.15 4.90
CA TYR A 328 15.91 9.71 5.45
C TYR A 328 16.12 11.10 6.03
N GLN A 329 16.98 11.23 7.05
CA GLN A 329 17.23 12.51 7.71
C GLN A 329 17.86 13.56 6.77
N PRO A 330 18.90 13.22 5.97
CA PRO A 330 19.44 14.17 5.00
C PRO A 330 18.41 14.64 3.96
N PHE A 331 17.54 13.74 3.47
CA PHE A 331 16.49 14.10 2.53
C PHE A 331 15.43 15.01 3.16
N VAL A 332 14.94 14.66 4.35
CA VAL A 332 13.93 15.48 5.05
C VAL A 332 14.53 16.83 5.44
N LYS A 333 15.81 16.90 5.84
CA LYS A 333 16.52 18.17 6.10
C LYS A 333 16.51 19.07 4.87
N VAL A 334 16.81 18.55 3.70
CA VAL A 334 16.78 19.33 2.45
C VAL A 334 15.34 19.72 2.10
N TRP A 335 14.40 18.78 2.21
CA TRP A 335 12.99 19.03 1.92
C TRP A 335 12.36 20.09 2.82
N MET A 336 12.66 20.07 4.12
CA MET A 336 12.13 21.01 5.12
C MET A 336 12.99 22.26 5.29
N SER A 337 13.89 22.56 4.34
CA SER A 337 14.79 23.73 4.38
C SER A 337 15.53 23.87 5.70
N GLY A 338 15.90 22.75 6.33
CA GLY A 338 16.62 22.71 7.59
C GLY A 338 15.80 22.94 8.86
N ASN A 339 14.48 23.08 8.77
CA ASN A 339 13.60 23.24 9.93
C ASN A 339 13.56 21.96 10.77
N LYS A 340 14.33 21.93 11.86
CA LYS A 340 14.44 20.78 12.76
C LYS A 340 13.13 20.43 13.48
N ASN A 341 12.23 21.41 13.67
CA ASN A 341 10.95 21.20 14.34
C ASN A 341 10.00 20.32 13.50
N LEU A 342 10.26 20.22 12.19
CA LEU A 342 9.50 19.38 11.26
C LEU A 342 10.15 18.02 10.98
N MET A 343 11.13 17.63 11.81
CA MET A 343 11.85 16.35 11.67
C MET A 343 11.54 15.41 12.84
N LEU A 344 11.46 14.12 12.55
CA LEU A 344 11.45 13.10 13.59
C LEU A 344 12.83 12.96 14.25
N SER A 345 12.84 12.49 15.50
CA SER A 345 14.09 12.08 16.13
C SER A 345 14.76 10.94 15.35
N ASP A 346 16.09 10.82 15.45
CA ASP A 346 16.84 9.74 14.80
C ASP A 346 16.34 8.37 15.25
N PHE A 347 15.94 8.23 16.51
CA PHE A 347 15.36 6.99 17.03
C PHE A 347 14.06 6.61 16.30
N ASN A 348 13.15 7.56 16.12
CA ASN A 348 11.91 7.32 15.37
C ASN A 348 12.16 7.02 13.89
N MET A 349 13.16 7.67 13.29
CA MET A 349 13.59 7.35 11.93
C MET A 349 14.10 5.90 11.83
N PHE A 350 14.92 5.42 12.78
CA PHE A 350 15.36 4.02 12.82
C PHE A 350 14.19 3.05 13.04
N LEU A 351 13.18 3.43 13.82
CA LEU A 351 11.96 2.63 13.95
C LEU A 351 11.23 2.52 12.60
N PHE A 352 11.14 3.59 11.80
CA PHE A 352 10.58 3.51 10.45
C PHE A 352 11.39 2.57 9.54
N CYS A 353 12.71 2.58 9.62
CA CYS A 353 13.56 1.65 8.87
C CYS A 353 13.35 0.20 9.32
N THR A 354 13.18 -0.04 10.61
CA THR A 354 12.86 -1.36 11.18
C THR A 354 11.47 -1.81 10.72
N TYR A 355 10.48 -0.93 10.76
CA TYR A 355 9.14 -1.20 10.22
C TYR A 355 9.21 -1.60 8.74
N PHE A 356 9.95 -0.85 7.93
CA PHE A 356 10.14 -1.15 6.51
C PHE A 356 10.77 -2.54 6.30
N TYR A 357 11.85 -2.86 7.02
CA TYR A 357 12.51 -4.15 6.93
C TYR A 357 11.56 -5.31 7.24
N VAL A 358 10.85 -5.23 8.37
CA VAL A 358 9.97 -6.31 8.84
C VAL A 358 8.80 -6.54 7.89
N ILE A 359 8.11 -5.48 7.46
CA ILE A 359 6.94 -5.62 6.59
C ILE A 359 7.32 -6.11 5.19
N THR A 360 8.45 -5.62 4.65
CA THR A 360 8.94 -6.00 3.32
C THR A 360 9.40 -7.45 3.31
N SER A 361 10.04 -7.93 4.37
CA SER A 361 10.43 -9.34 4.53
C SER A 361 9.26 -10.33 4.47
N CYS A 362 8.02 -9.84 4.66
CA CYS A 362 6.81 -10.66 4.55
C CYS A 362 6.29 -10.83 3.12
N ASN A 363 6.74 -10.03 2.15
CA ASN A 363 6.11 -9.93 0.83
C ASN A 363 6.14 -11.24 0.04
N ILE A 364 7.29 -11.92 -0.03
CA ILE A 364 7.41 -13.20 -0.77
C ILE A 364 6.51 -14.28 -0.17
N ARG A 365 6.50 -14.43 1.16
CA ARG A 365 5.61 -15.36 1.84
C ARG A 365 4.13 -15.06 1.54
N ASN A 366 3.74 -13.80 1.46
CA ASN A 366 2.35 -13.40 1.17
C ASN A 366 1.89 -13.88 -0.21
N LEU A 367 2.79 -14.04 -1.19
CA LEU A 367 2.48 -14.62 -2.49
C LEU A 367 2.02 -16.08 -2.35
N TYR A 368 2.72 -16.86 -1.50
CA TYR A 368 2.36 -18.26 -1.23
C TYR A 368 1.06 -18.37 -0.44
N ILE A 369 0.81 -17.48 0.54
CA ILE A 369 -0.47 -17.42 1.26
C ILE A 369 -1.62 -17.12 0.28
N SER A 370 -1.46 -16.15 -0.60
CA SER A 370 -2.47 -15.79 -1.59
C SER A 370 -2.70 -16.90 -2.61
N GLY A 371 -1.62 -17.53 -3.09
CA GLY A 371 -1.68 -18.61 -4.07
C GLY A 371 -2.29 -19.90 -3.52
N SER A 372 -2.07 -20.20 -2.23
CA SER A 372 -2.65 -21.37 -1.56
C SER A 372 -4.04 -21.13 -0.95
N GLY A 373 -4.56 -19.89 -1.01
CA GLY A 373 -5.91 -19.57 -0.53
C GLY A 373 -6.11 -19.61 0.99
N LEU A 374 -5.05 -19.55 1.80
CA LEU A 374 -5.08 -19.72 3.25
C LEU A 374 -5.65 -18.50 4.02
N PHE A 375 -6.60 -17.77 3.43
CA PHE A 375 -7.15 -16.57 4.07
C PHE A 375 -8.01 -16.89 5.30
N TRP A 376 -8.74 -18.00 5.25
CA TRP A 376 -9.60 -18.40 6.36
C TRP A 376 -8.80 -18.92 7.55
N GLU A 377 -7.76 -19.72 7.30
CA GLU A 377 -6.86 -20.25 8.32
C GLU A 377 -6.13 -19.12 9.06
N LEU A 378 -5.88 -18.02 8.35
CA LEU A 378 -5.17 -16.85 8.87
C LEU A 378 -6.08 -15.80 9.52
N ARG A 379 -7.41 -15.99 9.53
CA ARG A 379 -8.38 -14.97 10.04
C ARG A 379 -8.07 -14.47 11.45
N LEU A 380 -7.68 -15.39 12.35
CA LEU A 380 -7.32 -15.02 13.72
C LEU A 380 -6.04 -14.17 13.76
N SER A 381 -5.03 -14.52 12.97
CA SER A 381 -3.78 -13.76 12.89
C SER A 381 -4.02 -12.34 12.34
N TYR A 382 -4.88 -12.19 11.34
CA TYR A 382 -5.26 -10.88 10.82
C TYR A 382 -6.04 -10.05 11.85
N PHE A 383 -7.00 -10.68 12.54
CA PHE A 383 -7.78 -10.01 13.58
C PHE A 383 -6.90 -9.56 14.76
N MET A 384 -6.02 -10.46 15.25
CA MET A 384 -5.09 -10.13 16.33
C MET A 384 -4.08 -9.04 15.97
N GLU A 385 -3.62 -8.98 14.70
CA GLU A 385 -2.80 -7.88 14.23
C GLU A 385 -3.57 -6.56 14.28
N ALA A 386 -4.81 -6.52 13.78
CA ALA A 386 -5.63 -5.32 13.79
C ALA A 386 -5.98 -4.86 15.21
N ALA A 387 -6.52 -5.74 16.03
CA ALA A 387 -6.92 -5.43 17.42
C ALA A 387 -5.69 -5.07 18.27
N GLY A 388 -4.61 -5.85 18.17
CA GLY A 388 -3.36 -5.60 18.86
C GLY A 388 -2.73 -4.26 18.46
N ASN A 389 -2.75 -3.91 17.17
CA ASN A 389 -2.26 -2.62 16.69
C ASN A 389 -3.06 -1.47 17.29
N ILE A 390 -4.39 -1.52 17.27
CA ILE A 390 -5.25 -0.49 17.87
C ILE A 390 -4.93 -0.34 19.35
N ILE A 391 -5.00 -1.42 20.14
CA ILE A 391 -4.82 -1.40 21.59
C ILE A 391 -3.42 -0.91 21.95
N LEU A 392 -2.37 -1.51 21.37
CA LEU A 392 -0.99 -1.15 21.68
C LEU A 392 -0.65 0.27 21.21
N SER A 393 -1.18 0.74 20.07
CA SER A 393 -0.96 2.11 19.60
C SER A 393 -1.55 3.13 20.57
N PHE A 394 -2.73 2.89 21.12
CA PHE A 394 -3.30 3.77 22.16
C PHE A 394 -2.50 3.70 23.46
N VAL A 395 -2.16 2.51 23.94
CA VAL A 395 -1.44 2.34 25.22
C VAL A 395 -0.02 2.91 25.12
N LEU A 396 0.78 2.46 24.15
CA LEU A 396 2.15 2.93 24.00
C LEU A 396 2.22 4.37 23.49
N GLY A 397 1.24 4.78 22.66
CA GLY A 397 1.12 6.15 22.19
C GLY A 397 0.85 7.15 23.31
N TYR A 398 0.05 6.75 24.32
CA TYR A 398 -0.19 7.58 25.50
C TYR A 398 1.09 7.86 26.31
N TYR A 399 1.96 6.84 26.51
CA TYR A 399 3.19 6.99 27.29
C TYR A 399 4.37 7.54 26.49
N PHE A 400 4.50 7.16 25.21
CA PHE A 400 5.70 7.42 24.40
C PHE A 400 5.42 8.23 23.12
N GLY A 401 4.20 8.74 22.94
CA GLY A 401 3.82 9.51 21.77
C GLY A 401 4.06 8.74 20.43
N VAL A 402 4.66 9.43 19.46
CA VAL A 402 4.93 8.85 18.12
C VAL A 402 5.81 7.59 18.21
N THR A 403 6.77 7.58 19.11
CA THR A 403 7.66 6.41 19.34
C THR A 403 6.84 5.18 19.75
N GLY A 404 5.88 5.36 20.67
CA GLY A 404 5.01 4.28 21.14
C GLY A 404 4.14 3.70 20.03
N VAL A 405 3.61 4.55 19.18
CA VAL A 405 2.78 4.14 18.02
C VAL A 405 3.61 3.32 17.02
N LEU A 406 4.82 3.75 16.68
CA LEU A 406 5.72 2.99 15.81
C LEU A 406 6.10 1.63 16.41
N LEU A 407 6.41 1.59 17.70
CA LEU A 407 6.71 0.34 18.41
C LEU A 407 5.52 -0.61 18.39
N ALA A 408 4.29 -0.13 18.64
CA ALA A 408 3.07 -0.92 18.58
C ALA A 408 2.90 -1.60 17.22
N THR A 409 3.10 -0.84 16.15
CA THR A 409 3.01 -1.33 14.77
C THR A 409 4.08 -2.38 14.48
N ILE A 410 5.33 -2.16 14.87
CA ILE A 410 6.43 -3.13 14.70
C ILE A 410 6.14 -4.41 15.48
N ILE A 411 5.75 -4.31 16.76
CA ILE A 411 5.45 -5.46 17.62
C ILE A 411 4.34 -6.33 16.99
N THR A 412 3.24 -5.71 16.57
CA THR A 412 2.10 -6.44 15.99
C THR A 412 2.44 -7.10 14.66
N ILE A 413 3.24 -6.45 13.82
CA ILE A 413 3.73 -7.06 12.57
C ILE A 413 4.65 -8.25 12.88
N VAL A 414 5.57 -8.13 13.82
CA VAL A 414 6.47 -9.23 14.18
C VAL A 414 5.67 -10.43 14.71
N LEU A 415 4.80 -10.20 15.68
CA LEU A 415 4.08 -11.28 16.36
C LEU A 415 3.02 -11.94 15.45
N PHE A 416 2.17 -11.14 14.85
CA PHE A 416 0.99 -11.67 14.15
C PHE A 416 1.21 -11.79 12.64
N ASN A 417 1.92 -10.85 12.02
CA ASN A 417 2.21 -10.95 10.59
C ASN A 417 3.38 -11.91 10.35
N PHE A 418 4.57 -11.66 10.92
CA PHE A 418 5.74 -12.47 10.63
C PHE A 418 5.68 -13.85 11.31
N LEU A 419 5.58 -13.94 12.62
CA LEU A 419 5.66 -15.23 13.33
C LEU A 419 4.39 -16.08 13.12
N SER A 420 3.19 -15.55 13.37
CA SER A 420 1.96 -16.33 13.33
C SER A 420 1.62 -16.82 11.93
N ARG A 421 1.67 -15.94 10.90
CA ARG A 421 1.30 -16.34 9.53
C ARG A 421 2.31 -17.30 8.90
N ASN A 422 3.59 -17.16 9.23
CA ASN A 422 4.58 -18.14 8.80
C ASN A 422 4.28 -19.53 9.37
N ARG A 423 3.94 -19.63 10.67
CA ARG A 423 3.57 -20.93 11.30
C ARG A 423 2.39 -21.59 10.57
N VAL A 424 1.35 -20.81 10.24
CA VAL A 424 0.17 -21.34 9.53
C VAL A 424 0.57 -21.81 8.13
N LEU A 425 1.32 -21.01 7.35
CA LEU A 425 1.75 -21.41 6.01
C LEU A 425 2.59 -22.70 6.03
N PHE A 426 3.55 -22.79 6.95
CA PHE A 426 4.41 -23.98 7.04
C PHE A 426 3.64 -25.21 7.52
N LYS A 427 2.70 -25.07 8.45
CA LYS A 427 1.86 -26.17 8.93
C LYS A 427 0.85 -26.62 7.87
N SER A 428 0.12 -25.69 7.23
CA SER A 428 -1.02 -26.01 6.38
C SER A 428 -0.66 -26.31 4.93
N TYR A 429 0.39 -25.65 4.38
CA TYR A 429 0.76 -25.82 2.97
C TYR A 429 2.05 -26.62 2.80
N PHE A 430 3.16 -26.20 3.43
CA PHE A 430 4.46 -26.87 3.24
C PHE A 430 4.61 -28.16 4.02
N GLN A 431 3.87 -28.34 5.13
CA GLN A 431 3.93 -29.50 6.04
C GLN A 431 5.37 -29.80 6.50
N ARG A 432 6.10 -28.74 6.86
CA ARG A 432 7.52 -28.78 7.24
C ARG A 432 7.81 -27.94 8.48
N THR A 433 8.97 -28.23 9.09
CA THR A 433 9.50 -27.40 10.18
C THR A 433 9.90 -26.03 9.65
N ILE A 434 9.59 -24.98 10.41
CA ILE A 434 9.88 -23.58 10.06
C ILE A 434 11.28 -23.14 10.45
N LYS A 435 12.03 -23.97 11.19
CA LYS A 435 13.30 -23.61 11.84
C LYS A 435 14.33 -23.06 10.83
N GLU A 436 14.53 -23.75 9.71
CA GLU A 436 15.47 -23.33 8.66
C GLU A 436 15.12 -21.94 8.11
N TYR A 437 13.84 -21.69 7.86
CA TYR A 437 13.36 -20.40 7.36
C TYR A 437 13.63 -19.25 8.34
N TYR A 438 13.44 -19.48 9.65
CA TYR A 438 13.75 -18.45 10.65
C TYR A 438 15.25 -18.24 10.83
N ILE A 439 16.08 -19.29 10.75
CA ILE A 439 17.53 -19.15 10.80
C ILE A 439 18.02 -18.28 9.63
N ASP A 440 17.52 -18.55 8.40
CA ASP A 440 17.84 -17.73 7.24
C ASP A 440 17.47 -16.25 7.47
N HIS A 441 16.26 -15.97 8.00
CA HIS A 441 15.83 -14.60 8.29
C HIS A 441 16.67 -13.91 9.37
N VAL A 442 17.08 -14.62 10.43
CA VAL A 442 17.96 -14.08 11.46
C VAL A 442 19.32 -13.73 10.86
N LEU A 443 19.85 -14.61 9.99
CA LEU A 443 21.11 -14.32 9.29
C LEU A 443 20.99 -13.09 8.37
N TYR A 444 19.91 -12.98 7.61
CA TYR A 444 19.67 -11.83 6.73
C TYR A 444 19.54 -10.53 7.52
N LEU A 445 18.83 -10.57 8.66
CA LEU A 445 18.71 -9.44 9.56
C LEU A 445 20.06 -9.02 10.12
N PHE A 446 20.85 -9.97 10.63
CA PHE A 446 22.18 -9.72 11.16
C PHE A 446 23.11 -9.06 10.13
N VAL A 447 23.18 -9.63 8.93
CA VAL A 447 23.97 -9.07 7.82
C VAL A 447 23.48 -7.68 7.46
N THR A 448 22.15 -7.45 7.43
CA THR A 448 21.57 -6.13 7.15
C THR A 448 21.97 -5.10 8.22
N ILE A 449 21.94 -5.48 9.50
CA ILE A 449 22.33 -4.58 10.61
C ILE A 449 23.80 -4.20 10.48
N VAL A 450 24.69 -5.19 10.28
CA VAL A 450 26.14 -4.92 10.13
C VAL A 450 26.39 -4.00 8.93
N ASN A 451 25.79 -4.30 7.78
CA ASN A 451 25.91 -3.46 6.59
C ASN A 451 25.34 -2.05 6.79
N CYS A 452 24.23 -1.95 7.52
CA CYS A 452 23.61 -0.66 7.85
C CYS A 452 24.55 0.19 8.71
N ILE A 453 25.13 -0.38 9.78
CA ILE A 453 26.08 0.31 10.65
C ILE A 453 27.28 0.80 9.84
N LEU A 454 27.91 -0.08 9.06
CA LEU A 454 29.08 0.28 8.25
C LEU A 454 28.77 1.39 7.23
N THR A 455 27.65 1.24 6.49
CA THR A 455 27.29 2.23 5.47
C THR A 455 26.86 3.55 6.09
N TYR A 456 26.14 3.53 7.21
CA TYR A 456 25.72 4.72 7.96
C TYR A 456 26.93 5.48 8.49
N THR A 457 27.92 4.78 9.06
CA THR A 457 29.17 5.39 9.56
C THR A 457 29.92 6.07 8.41
N ILE A 458 30.04 5.42 7.25
CA ILE A 458 30.70 6.03 6.08
C ILE A 458 29.90 7.26 5.59
N CYS A 459 28.58 7.17 5.51
CA CYS A 459 27.73 8.30 5.13
C CYS A 459 27.78 9.47 6.12
N SER A 460 28.00 9.21 7.42
CA SER A 460 28.11 10.25 8.45
C SER A 460 29.41 11.05 8.34
N LEU A 461 30.47 10.47 7.80
CA LEU A 461 31.74 11.17 7.54
C LEU A 461 31.64 12.17 6.36
N ILE A 462 30.56 12.12 5.58
CA ILE A 462 30.36 13.02 4.46
C ILE A 462 29.59 14.24 4.92
N HIS A 463 30.28 15.37 5.05
CA HIS A 463 29.73 16.64 5.51
C HIS A 463 29.17 17.52 4.37
N ILE A 464 29.13 17.02 3.13
CA ILE A 464 28.55 17.74 1.98
C ILE A 464 27.03 17.81 2.19
N GLU A 465 26.50 19.02 2.24
CA GLU A 465 25.05 19.28 2.42
C GLU A 465 24.32 19.45 1.09
N GLY A 466 22.99 19.47 1.15
CA GLY A 466 22.11 19.69 0.00
C GLY A 466 22.01 18.49 -0.95
N MET A 467 21.61 18.76 -2.20
CA MET A 467 21.38 17.71 -3.20
C MET A 467 22.64 16.95 -3.61
N ALA A 468 23.80 17.62 -3.64
CA ALA A 468 25.07 16.96 -3.97
C ALA A 468 25.44 15.91 -2.93
N GLY A 469 25.30 16.23 -1.63
CA GLY A 469 25.52 15.29 -0.55
C GLY A 469 24.56 14.09 -0.58
N LEU A 470 23.28 14.32 -0.93
CA LEU A 470 22.29 13.25 -1.11
C LEU A 470 22.70 12.29 -2.23
N ILE A 471 23.14 12.81 -3.38
CA ILE A 471 23.57 11.98 -4.52
C ILE A 471 24.78 11.13 -4.15
N ILE A 472 25.78 11.71 -3.49
CA ILE A 472 26.98 10.98 -3.05
C ILE A 472 26.60 9.88 -2.07
N LYS A 473 25.80 10.19 -1.04
CA LYS A 473 25.31 9.19 -0.08
C LYS A 473 24.49 8.10 -0.74
N LEU A 474 23.66 8.43 -1.75
CA LEU A 474 22.92 7.44 -2.54
C LEU A 474 23.86 6.48 -3.29
N LEU A 475 24.90 7.00 -3.94
CA LEU A 475 25.90 6.16 -4.64
C LEU A 475 26.62 5.21 -3.67
N ILE A 476 26.94 5.67 -2.47
CA ILE A 476 27.53 4.84 -1.41
C ILE A 476 26.57 3.76 -0.97
N CYS A 477 25.29 4.11 -0.72
CA CYS A 477 24.24 3.16 -0.32
C CYS A 477 23.94 2.12 -1.41
N LEU A 478 24.15 2.43 -2.68
CA LEU A 478 24.02 1.47 -3.78
C LEU A 478 25.27 0.60 -3.97
N SER A 479 26.44 1.08 -3.62
CA SER A 479 27.73 0.38 -3.86
C SER A 479 28.14 -0.50 -2.68
N ILE A 480 28.27 0.07 -1.51
CA ILE A 480 28.85 -0.61 -0.32
C ILE A 480 28.01 -1.80 0.15
N PRO A 481 26.69 -1.68 0.37
CA PRO A 481 25.91 -2.82 0.84
C PRO A 481 25.88 -3.96 -0.17
N ASN A 482 25.88 -3.65 -1.46
CA ASN A 482 25.93 -4.69 -2.50
C ASN A 482 27.27 -5.41 -2.53
N ALA A 483 28.39 -4.71 -2.38
CA ALA A 483 29.71 -5.30 -2.28
C ALA A 483 29.84 -6.19 -1.05
N LEU A 484 29.39 -5.71 0.11
CA LEU A 484 29.42 -6.47 1.38
C LEU A 484 28.50 -7.71 1.30
N ASN A 485 27.29 -7.57 0.80
CA ASN A 485 26.39 -8.71 0.57
C ASN A 485 27.02 -9.76 -0.35
N LEU A 486 27.70 -9.31 -1.44
CA LEU A 486 28.41 -10.21 -2.33
C LEU A 486 29.52 -10.97 -1.60
N LEU A 487 30.34 -10.28 -0.81
CA LEU A 487 31.42 -10.90 -0.04
C LEU A 487 30.90 -11.94 0.95
N VAL A 488 29.79 -11.65 1.63
CA VAL A 488 29.18 -12.57 2.62
C VAL A 488 28.54 -13.79 1.95
N TYR A 489 27.80 -13.58 0.86
CA TYR A 489 26.94 -14.63 0.29
C TYR A 489 27.57 -15.37 -0.90
N PHE A 490 28.65 -14.88 -1.52
CA PHE A 490 29.23 -15.41 -2.77
C PHE A 490 29.47 -16.93 -2.74
N LYS A 491 29.95 -17.49 -1.62
CA LYS A 491 30.22 -18.93 -1.49
C LYS A 491 28.98 -19.75 -1.12
N THR A 492 27.86 -19.12 -0.71
CA THR A 492 26.69 -19.83 -0.20
C THR A 492 25.90 -20.52 -1.31
N LYS A 493 25.26 -21.63 -0.98
CA LYS A 493 24.38 -22.37 -1.89
C LYS A 493 23.20 -21.47 -2.34
N ARG A 494 22.64 -20.66 -1.43
CA ARG A 494 21.52 -19.73 -1.68
C ARG A 494 21.88 -18.72 -2.80
N PHE A 495 23.07 -18.16 -2.74
CA PHE A 495 23.55 -17.22 -3.76
C PHE A 495 23.72 -17.90 -5.13
N LYS A 496 24.34 -19.08 -5.18
CA LYS A 496 24.56 -19.82 -6.43
C LYS A 496 23.25 -20.16 -7.12
N GLU A 497 22.24 -20.61 -6.37
CA GLU A 497 20.89 -20.92 -6.89
C GLU A 497 20.15 -19.65 -7.38
N ALA A 498 20.22 -18.57 -6.62
CA ALA A 498 19.64 -17.28 -6.99
C ALA A 498 20.30 -16.71 -8.24
N PHE A 499 21.63 -16.71 -8.31
CA PHE A 499 22.41 -16.23 -9.46
C PHE A 499 22.12 -17.03 -10.74
N LYS A 500 22.05 -18.38 -10.63
CA LYS A 500 21.66 -19.25 -11.73
C LYS A 500 20.25 -18.92 -12.25
N PHE A 501 19.31 -18.66 -11.34
CA PHE A 501 17.95 -18.26 -11.71
C PHE A 501 17.94 -16.91 -12.43
N ILE A 502 18.57 -15.88 -11.86
CA ILE A 502 18.65 -14.54 -12.47
C ILE A 502 19.29 -14.64 -13.86
N LYS A 503 20.43 -15.33 -13.98
CA LYS A 503 21.11 -15.54 -15.27
C LYS A 503 20.20 -16.22 -16.30
N SER A 504 19.39 -17.22 -15.89
CA SER A 504 18.45 -17.92 -16.78
C SER A 504 17.33 -17.00 -17.30
N VAL A 505 16.87 -16.06 -16.50
CA VAL A 505 15.86 -15.06 -16.88
C VAL A 505 16.42 -14.08 -17.91
N PHE A 506 17.67 -13.62 -17.75
CA PHE A 506 18.32 -12.71 -18.68
C PHE A 506 18.75 -13.38 -19.98
N ILE A 507 19.25 -14.63 -19.95
CA ILE A 507 19.70 -15.35 -21.15
C ILE A 507 18.50 -15.76 -22.01
N ARG A 508 17.37 -16.19 -21.41
CA ARG A 508 16.15 -16.45 -22.19
C ARG A 508 15.62 -15.22 -22.94
N LYS A 509 15.90 -14.00 -22.44
CA LYS A 509 15.54 -12.74 -23.12
C LYS A 509 16.34 -12.51 -24.42
N ASN A 510 17.52 -13.11 -24.55
CA ASN A 510 18.37 -12.91 -25.74
C ASN A 510 18.22 -14.03 -26.79
N LYS A 511 17.36 -15.05 -26.51
CA LYS A 511 17.07 -16.15 -27.46
C LYS A 511 15.66 -16.10 -28.04
N ILE A 512 14.88 -15.05 -27.76
CA ILE A 512 13.57 -14.71 -28.31
C ILE A 512 13.69 -13.32 -28.98
#